data_50bfd081cc23822192b17e8f4632fede
#
_entry.id   50bfd081cc23822192b17e8f4632fede
#
_cell.length_a   1.000
_cell.length_b   1.000
_cell.length_c   1.000
_cell.angle_alpha   90.00
_cell.angle_beta   90.00
_cell.angle_gamma   90.00
#
_symmetry.space_group_name_H-M   'P 1'
#
loop_
_entity.id
_entity.type
_entity.pdbx_description
1 polymer ?
#
loop_
_entity_poly.entity_id
_entity_poly.type
_entity_poly.pdbx_seq_one_letter_code
_entity_poly.pdbx_strand_id
1 'polypeptide(L)'
;MVYPIGKRIIPPIVKFWIKQANGLQNVPKKGAFIVAANHASYMDHFIIMSTLVPYLDRKIHHLAKKEHFDNIFKKIWHTWVGAVPIDRESGGKEALMWAIKALNQGEIIAIHPEGTRTLTGKLQKGKVGVAILALTAKVPVVPIGLIGAFEILPKGKYIPKMRKATMNIGKPMAFGKYYGKKINKRMLREVTTRIMKEIARLSKQKYNFK
;
A
#
# COMPACT_ATOMS: atom_id res chain seq x y z
N MET A 1 20.43 -6.31 7.01
CA MET A 1 19.35 -7.34 6.96
C MET A 1 18.07 -6.72 7.49
N VAL A 2 17.03 -6.70 6.67
CA VAL A 2 15.76 -6.05 7.01
C VAL A 2 14.89 -7.01 7.82
N TYR A 3 14.46 -6.58 9.02
CA TYR A 3 13.60 -7.37 9.92
C TYR A 3 14.09 -8.80 10.17
N PRO A 4 15.29 -9.04 10.71
CA PRO A 4 15.89 -10.39 10.76
C PRO A 4 15.01 -11.43 11.48
N ILE A 5 14.30 -11.03 12.50
CA ILE A 5 13.37 -11.88 13.25
C ILE A 5 11.97 -11.84 12.62
N GLY A 6 11.43 -10.64 12.36
CA GLY A 6 10.07 -10.46 11.85
C GLY A 6 9.80 -11.15 10.52
N LYS A 7 10.75 -11.13 9.58
CA LYS A 7 10.57 -11.79 8.28
C LYS A 7 10.63 -13.33 8.36
N ARG A 8 11.08 -13.90 9.49
CA ARG A 8 11.09 -15.35 9.73
C ARG A 8 9.85 -15.83 10.49
N ILE A 9 9.29 -15.00 11.36
CA ILE A 9 8.17 -15.36 12.24
C ILE A 9 6.82 -14.95 11.66
N ILE A 10 6.68 -13.67 11.24
CA ILE A 10 5.38 -13.14 10.81
C ILE A 10 4.86 -13.77 9.51
N PRO A 11 5.65 -13.92 8.43
CA PRO A 11 5.16 -14.48 7.18
C PRO A 11 4.61 -15.92 7.30
N PRO A 12 5.24 -16.85 8.00
CA PRO A 12 4.66 -18.19 8.23
C PRO A 12 3.28 -18.15 8.87
N ILE A 13 3.09 -17.29 9.89
CA ILE A 13 1.81 -17.13 10.58
C ILE A 13 0.77 -16.54 9.62
N VAL A 14 1.09 -15.44 8.93
CA VAL A 14 0.18 -14.75 8.02
C VAL A 14 -0.15 -15.59 6.79
N LYS A 15 0.75 -16.48 6.37
CA LYS A 15 0.56 -17.41 5.23
C LYS A 15 -0.72 -18.23 5.36
N PHE A 16 -1.17 -18.50 6.59
CA PHE A 16 -2.44 -19.18 6.85
C PHE A 16 -3.64 -18.46 6.19
N TRP A 17 -3.64 -17.13 6.16
CA TRP A 17 -4.69 -16.30 5.54
C TRP A 17 -4.44 -15.99 4.06
N ILE A 18 -3.33 -16.44 3.48
CA ILE A 18 -3.01 -16.24 2.07
C ILE A 18 -3.37 -17.51 1.29
N LYS A 19 -4.32 -17.39 0.36
CA LYS A 19 -4.65 -18.46 -0.59
C LYS A 19 -3.60 -18.54 -1.69
N GLN A 20 -3.29 -17.39 -2.30
CA GLN A 20 -2.41 -17.29 -3.45
C GLN A 20 -1.87 -15.87 -3.59
N ALA A 21 -0.64 -15.75 -4.05
CA ALA A 21 -0.02 -14.49 -4.47
C ALA A 21 0.45 -14.63 -5.92
N ASN A 22 -0.21 -13.91 -6.82
CA ASN A 22 0.05 -13.95 -8.25
C ASN A 22 0.82 -12.71 -8.70
N GLY A 23 1.74 -12.86 -9.64
CA GLY A 23 2.43 -11.72 -10.25
C GLY A 23 3.62 -11.21 -9.46
N LEU A 24 4.23 -12.01 -8.58
CA LEU A 24 5.45 -11.62 -7.84
C LEU A 24 6.59 -11.20 -8.78
N GLN A 25 6.68 -11.80 -9.96
CA GLN A 25 7.66 -11.45 -10.99
C GLN A 25 7.51 -10.01 -11.52
N ASN A 26 6.36 -9.37 -11.29
CA ASN A 26 6.12 -7.98 -11.68
C ASN A 26 6.74 -6.97 -10.70
N VAL A 27 7.17 -7.43 -9.51
CA VAL A 27 7.71 -6.53 -8.47
C VAL A 27 9.16 -6.20 -8.78
N PRO A 28 9.53 -4.91 -8.94
CA PRO A 28 10.92 -4.52 -9.18
C PRO A 28 11.82 -4.91 -8.01
N LYS A 29 12.92 -5.62 -8.29
CA LYS A 29 13.87 -6.02 -7.24
C LYS A 29 14.79 -4.87 -6.81
N LYS A 30 15.01 -3.89 -7.69
CA LYS A 30 15.89 -2.73 -7.47
C LYS A 30 15.14 -1.42 -7.69
N GLY A 31 15.67 -0.33 -7.17
CA GLY A 31 15.12 1.02 -7.32
C GLY A 31 13.90 1.28 -6.42
N ALA A 32 13.44 2.52 -6.40
CA ALA A 32 12.26 2.94 -5.67
C ALA A 32 10.98 2.65 -6.45
N PHE A 33 9.92 2.32 -5.74
CA PHE A 33 8.58 2.19 -6.33
C PHE A 33 7.50 2.35 -5.25
N ILE A 34 6.28 2.56 -5.68
CA ILE A 34 5.12 2.65 -4.80
C ILE A 34 4.30 1.38 -4.94
N VAL A 35 3.98 0.73 -3.84
CA VAL A 35 2.96 -0.32 -3.76
C VAL A 35 1.63 0.34 -3.50
N ALA A 36 0.65 0.17 -4.40
CA ALA A 36 -0.68 0.73 -4.26
C ALA A 36 -1.74 -0.39 -4.23
N ALA A 37 -2.47 -0.53 -3.13
CA ALA A 37 -3.45 -1.60 -2.95
C ALA A 37 -4.81 -1.07 -2.50
N ASN A 38 -5.91 -1.82 -2.77
CA ASN A 38 -7.20 -1.57 -2.14
C ASN A 38 -7.13 -1.76 -0.62
N HIS A 39 -8.05 -1.13 0.11
CA HIS A 39 -8.04 -1.13 1.57
C HIS A 39 -9.36 -1.65 2.15
N ALA A 40 -9.41 -2.93 2.43
CA ALA A 40 -10.61 -3.61 2.88
C ALA A 40 -10.52 -4.17 4.32
N SER A 41 -9.30 -4.39 4.82
CA SER A 41 -9.08 -5.17 6.03
C SER A 41 -7.91 -4.65 6.86
N TYR A 42 -7.89 -5.00 8.13
CA TYR A 42 -6.67 -4.88 8.94
C TYR A 42 -5.58 -5.85 8.44
N MET A 43 -5.97 -6.94 7.76
CA MET A 43 -5.03 -7.92 7.23
C MET A 43 -4.33 -7.50 5.94
N ASP A 44 -4.80 -6.45 5.24
CA ASP A 44 -4.22 -6.00 3.96
C ASP A 44 -2.72 -5.78 4.06
N HIS A 45 -2.31 -5.02 5.09
CA HIS A 45 -0.92 -4.72 5.33
C HIS A 45 -0.09 -5.97 5.62
N PHE A 46 -0.59 -6.85 6.50
CA PHE A 46 0.11 -8.09 6.85
C PHE A 46 0.28 -9.01 5.64
N ILE A 47 -0.74 -9.16 4.79
CA ILE A 47 -0.69 -9.96 3.57
C ILE A 47 0.38 -9.42 2.61
N ILE A 48 0.36 -8.10 2.34
CA ILE A 48 1.31 -7.44 1.44
C ILE A 48 2.74 -7.59 1.99
N MET A 49 2.96 -7.24 3.25
CA MET A 49 4.30 -7.24 3.85
C MET A 49 4.88 -8.66 3.99
N SER A 50 4.05 -9.62 4.43
CA SER A 50 4.48 -11.01 4.57
C SER A 50 4.81 -11.68 3.24
N THR A 51 4.31 -11.14 2.13
CA THR A 51 4.62 -11.63 0.79
C THR A 51 5.81 -10.90 0.19
N LEU A 52 5.83 -9.57 0.22
CA LEU A 52 6.82 -8.77 -0.50
C LEU A 52 8.16 -8.62 0.24
N VAL A 53 8.16 -8.49 1.58
CA VAL A 53 9.39 -8.29 2.34
C VAL A 53 10.34 -9.49 2.23
N PRO A 54 9.90 -10.76 2.39
CA PRO A 54 10.78 -11.91 2.16
C PRO A 54 11.26 -12.03 0.71
N TYR A 55 10.41 -11.67 -0.26
CA TYR A 55 10.74 -11.74 -1.68
C TYR A 55 11.80 -10.72 -2.11
N LEU A 56 11.74 -9.51 -1.55
CA LEU A 56 12.62 -8.40 -1.91
C LEU A 56 13.87 -8.30 -1.05
N ASP A 57 13.83 -8.80 0.19
CA ASP A 57 14.76 -8.51 1.29
C ASP A 57 15.00 -6.99 1.49
N ARG A 58 13.94 -6.20 1.27
CA ARG A 58 13.95 -4.74 1.35
C ARG A 58 12.85 -4.24 2.27
N LYS A 59 13.13 -3.11 2.91
CA LYS A 59 12.15 -2.42 3.76
C LYS A 59 11.06 -1.79 2.90
N ILE A 60 9.81 -1.94 3.32
CA ILE A 60 8.66 -1.28 2.71
C ILE A 60 8.03 -0.41 3.78
N HIS A 61 8.00 0.89 3.55
CA HIS A 61 7.38 1.84 4.47
C HIS A 61 5.88 1.98 4.18
N HIS A 62 5.08 2.05 5.22
CA HIS A 62 3.65 2.29 5.10
C HIS A 62 3.21 3.45 5.97
N LEU A 63 2.19 4.15 5.49
CA LEU A 63 1.66 5.31 6.18
C LEU A 63 0.60 4.87 7.19
N ALA A 64 0.83 5.09 8.48
CA ALA A 64 -0.07 4.71 9.56
C ALA A 64 -0.57 5.95 10.33
N LYS A 65 -1.76 5.85 10.92
CA LYS A 65 -2.29 6.94 11.75
C LYS A 65 -1.35 7.26 12.92
N LYS A 66 -1.21 8.56 13.25
CA LYS A 66 -0.39 9.05 14.36
C LYS A 66 -0.76 8.40 15.70
N GLU A 67 -2.03 8.13 15.92
CA GLU A 67 -2.55 7.50 17.14
C GLU A 67 -2.05 6.04 17.34
N HIS A 68 -1.47 5.43 16.31
CA HIS A 68 -0.80 4.14 16.47
C HIS A 68 0.59 4.26 17.10
N PHE A 69 1.05 5.48 17.39
CA PHE A 69 2.37 5.79 17.98
C PHE A 69 2.28 6.42 19.39
N ASP A 70 1.08 6.47 19.98
CA ASP A 70 0.82 7.14 21.26
C ASP A 70 1.47 6.45 22.46
N ASN A 71 1.81 5.17 22.34
CA ASN A 71 2.44 4.38 23.38
C ASN A 71 3.85 3.97 22.93
N ILE A 72 4.83 3.97 23.85
CA ILE A 72 6.22 3.67 23.54
C ILE A 72 6.39 2.28 22.88
N PHE A 73 5.67 1.26 23.34
CA PHE A 73 5.72 -0.09 22.76
C PHE A 73 5.15 -0.09 21.35
N LYS A 74 4.00 0.56 21.14
CA LYS A 74 3.39 0.72 19.81
C LYS A 74 4.32 1.52 18.88
N LYS A 75 4.94 2.59 19.38
CA LYS A 75 5.89 3.40 18.62
C LYS A 75 7.10 2.57 18.17
N ILE A 76 7.73 1.82 19.08
CA ILE A 76 8.84 0.93 18.75
C ILE A 76 8.42 -0.11 17.71
N TRP A 77 7.26 -0.78 17.91
CA TRP A 77 6.74 -1.77 16.99
C TRP A 77 6.45 -1.18 15.60
N HIS A 78 5.68 -0.08 15.53
CA HIS A 78 5.34 0.55 14.26
C HIS A 78 6.55 1.09 13.51
N THR A 79 7.50 1.71 14.21
CA THR A 79 8.77 2.15 13.62
C THR A 79 9.59 0.98 13.11
N TRP A 80 9.64 -0.11 13.88
CA TRP A 80 10.35 -1.32 13.49
C TRP A 80 9.77 -1.97 12.23
N VAL A 81 8.43 -2.05 12.09
CA VAL A 81 7.77 -2.56 10.89
C VAL A 81 7.72 -1.55 9.73
N GLY A 82 8.39 -0.40 9.85
CA GLY A 82 8.49 0.60 8.78
C GLY A 82 7.26 1.51 8.65
N ALA A 83 6.39 1.54 9.67
CA ALA A 83 5.28 2.48 9.68
C ALA A 83 5.77 3.91 9.89
N VAL A 84 5.16 4.83 9.15
CA VAL A 84 5.40 6.28 9.23
C VAL A 84 4.13 6.95 9.73
N PRO A 85 4.21 7.74 10.81
CA PRO A 85 3.02 8.40 11.33
C PRO A 85 2.47 9.43 10.35
N ILE A 86 1.16 9.41 10.14
CA ILE A 86 0.43 10.45 9.41
C ILE A 86 -0.49 11.16 10.38
N ASP A 87 -0.36 12.45 10.47
CA ASP A 87 -1.40 13.32 10.96
C ASP A 87 -2.40 13.58 9.82
N ARG A 88 -3.60 13.04 9.97
CA ARG A 88 -4.66 13.18 8.96
C ARG A 88 -5.40 14.51 9.07
N GLU A 89 -5.33 15.16 10.21
CA GLU A 89 -5.95 16.46 10.47
C GLU A 89 -5.16 17.57 9.78
N SER A 90 -3.82 17.46 9.75
CA SER A 90 -2.94 18.36 8.96
C SER A 90 -2.97 18.11 7.43
N GLY A 91 -3.91 17.27 6.95
CA GLY A 91 -4.03 16.93 5.53
C GLY A 91 -2.94 15.97 5.01
N GLY A 92 -2.10 15.43 5.88
CA GLY A 92 -1.07 14.44 5.53
C GLY A 92 0.09 14.97 4.68
N LYS A 93 0.28 16.30 4.60
CA LYS A 93 1.33 16.94 3.79
C LYS A 93 2.72 16.51 4.22
N GLU A 94 2.98 16.48 5.52
CA GLU A 94 4.28 16.07 6.08
C GLU A 94 4.62 14.63 5.72
N ALA A 95 3.63 13.72 5.83
CA ALA A 95 3.80 12.33 5.46
C ALA A 95 4.06 12.15 3.96
N LEU A 96 3.41 12.94 3.09
CA LEU A 96 3.70 12.95 1.66
C LEU A 96 5.12 13.45 1.38
N MET A 97 5.57 14.51 2.04
CA MET A 97 6.93 15.03 1.89
C MET A 97 7.97 14.01 2.36
N TRP A 98 7.73 13.36 3.50
CA TRP A 98 8.58 12.28 3.98
C TRP A 98 8.64 11.12 2.96
N ALA A 99 7.49 10.69 2.46
CA ALA A 99 7.41 9.59 1.49
C ALA A 99 8.14 9.93 0.17
N ILE A 100 8.05 11.17 -0.31
CA ILE A 100 8.81 11.65 -1.48
C ILE A 100 10.32 11.56 -1.20
N LYS A 101 10.78 12.02 -0.02
CA LYS A 101 12.18 11.94 0.36
C LYS A 101 12.67 10.49 0.39
N ALA A 102 11.91 9.59 1.00
CA ALA A 102 12.23 8.16 1.06
C ALA A 102 12.30 7.52 -0.35
N LEU A 103 11.33 7.83 -1.22
CA LEU A 103 11.36 7.36 -2.63
C LEU A 103 12.60 7.87 -3.37
N ASN A 104 13.00 9.13 -3.18
CA ASN A 104 14.22 9.67 -3.80
C ASN A 104 15.51 9.03 -3.27
N GLN A 105 15.46 8.42 -2.07
CA GLN A 105 16.54 7.63 -1.48
C GLN A 105 16.53 6.16 -1.92
N GLY A 106 15.64 5.79 -2.83
CA GLY A 106 15.55 4.41 -3.33
C GLY A 106 14.62 3.51 -2.53
N GLU A 107 13.91 4.03 -1.51
CA GLU A 107 13.04 3.23 -0.64
C GLU A 107 11.68 2.89 -1.29
N ILE A 108 10.95 1.96 -0.69
CA ILE A 108 9.65 1.50 -1.16
C ILE A 108 8.56 2.02 -0.23
N ILE A 109 7.51 2.60 -0.81
CA ILE A 109 6.35 3.11 -0.07
C ILE A 109 5.11 2.28 -0.40
N ALA A 110 4.43 1.78 0.61
CA ALA A 110 3.12 1.16 0.47
C ALA A 110 2.02 2.15 0.87
N ILE A 111 1.02 2.30 0.02
CA ILE A 111 -0.10 3.20 0.23
C ILE A 111 -1.42 2.54 -0.20
N HIS A 112 -2.48 2.87 0.52
CA HIS A 112 -3.83 2.59 0.10
C HIS A 112 -4.46 3.88 -0.42
N PRO A 113 -4.67 4.03 -1.74
CA PRO A 113 -5.15 5.29 -2.31
C PRO A 113 -6.52 5.74 -1.80
N GLU A 114 -7.34 4.81 -1.31
CA GLU A 114 -8.63 5.11 -0.68
C GLU A 114 -8.51 5.94 0.61
N GLY A 115 -7.36 5.85 1.29
CA GLY A 115 -7.03 6.60 2.50
C GLY A 115 -7.75 6.12 3.77
N THR A 116 -8.70 5.21 3.66
CA THR A 116 -9.37 4.55 4.79
C THR A 116 -9.90 3.18 4.36
N ARG A 117 -10.07 2.27 5.30
CA ARG A 117 -10.68 0.96 5.04
C ARG A 117 -12.16 1.11 4.69
N THR A 118 -12.60 0.36 3.68
CA THR A 118 -14.01 0.29 3.32
C THR A 118 -14.84 -0.37 4.44
N LEU A 119 -16.09 0.06 4.56
CA LEU A 119 -17.08 -0.56 5.46
C LEU A 119 -17.87 -1.67 4.78
N THR A 120 -17.86 -1.71 3.44
CA THR A 120 -18.71 -2.60 2.63
C THR A 120 -17.94 -3.65 1.83
N GLY A 121 -16.59 -3.64 1.91
CA GLY A 121 -15.74 -4.46 1.07
C GLY A 121 -15.55 -3.91 -0.35
N LYS A 122 -16.35 -2.91 -0.78
CA LYS A 122 -16.26 -2.30 -2.11
C LYS A 122 -15.18 -1.24 -2.17
N LEU A 123 -14.57 -1.06 -3.35
CA LEU A 123 -13.61 0.00 -3.61
C LEU A 123 -14.22 1.38 -3.39
N GLN A 124 -13.42 2.27 -2.82
CA GLN A 124 -13.77 3.66 -2.60
C GLN A 124 -13.02 4.57 -3.60
N LYS A 125 -13.44 5.84 -3.68
CA LYS A 125 -12.76 6.85 -4.51
C LYS A 125 -11.31 7.04 -4.06
N GLY A 126 -10.37 6.89 -4.98
CA GLY A 126 -8.95 7.12 -4.70
C GLY A 126 -8.64 8.60 -4.46
N LYS A 127 -7.83 8.88 -3.44
CA LYS A 127 -7.25 10.20 -3.15
C LYS A 127 -6.00 10.41 -4.01
N VAL A 128 -5.71 11.65 -4.34
CA VAL A 128 -4.62 12.02 -5.26
C VAL A 128 -3.20 11.83 -4.69
N GLY A 129 -3.05 11.47 -3.42
CA GLY A 129 -1.75 11.28 -2.78
C GLY A 129 -0.83 10.31 -3.51
N VAL A 130 -1.36 9.19 -4.03
CA VAL A 130 -0.58 8.22 -4.81
C VAL A 130 -0.04 8.84 -6.10
N ALA A 131 -0.82 9.70 -6.77
CA ALA A 131 -0.38 10.40 -7.97
C ALA A 131 0.66 11.48 -7.67
N ILE A 132 0.52 12.19 -6.55
CA ILE A 132 1.52 13.17 -6.08
C ILE A 132 2.85 12.45 -5.88
N LEU A 133 2.88 11.34 -5.14
CA LEU A 133 4.09 10.55 -4.90
C LEU A 133 4.73 10.09 -6.22
N ALA A 134 3.95 9.45 -7.09
CA ALA A 134 4.45 8.88 -8.34
C ALA A 134 5.02 9.92 -9.30
N LEU A 135 4.36 11.09 -9.41
CA LEU A 135 4.78 12.14 -10.34
C LEU A 135 5.94 12.98 -9.79
N THR A 136 5.96 13.24 -8.47
CA THR A 136 7.02 14.05 -7.85
C THR A 136 8.31 13.27 -7.73
N ALA A 137 8.26 12.02 -7.25
CA ALA A 137 9.45 11.18 -7.14
C ALA A 137 9.83 10.48 -8.46
N LYS A 138 8.99 10.60 -9.51
CA LYS A 138 9.21 9.98 -10.85
C LYS A 138 9.44 8.47 -10.78
N VAL A 139 8.73 7.77 -9.90
CA VAL A 139 8.85 6.34 -9.67
C VAL A 139 7.61 5.58 -10.16
N PRO A 140 7.74 4.30 -10.55
CA PRO A 140 6.61 3.48 -10.94
C PRO A 140 5.72 3.12 -9.75
N VAL A 141 4.45 2.83 -10.05
CA VAL A 141 3.48 2.30 -9.10
C VAL A 141 3.21 0.83 -9.43
N VAL A 142 3.37 -0.05 -8.46
CA VAL A 142 3.00 -1.46 -8.52
C VAL A 142 1.60 -1.60 -7.94
N PRO A 143 0.57 -1.79 -8.77
CA PRO A 143 -0.81 -1.94 -8.29
C PRO A 143 -1.04 -3.35 -7.75
N ILE A 144 -1.76 -3.45 -6.64
CA ILE A 144 -2.12 -4.73 -6.01
C ILE A 144 -3.63 -4.76 -5.77
N GLY A 145 -4.26 -5.87 -6.17
CA GLY A 145 -5.64 -6.19 -5.84
C GLY A 145 -5.71 -7.30 -4.80
N LEU A 146 -6.31 -7.02 -3.65
CA LEU A 146 -6.61 -7.99 -2.60
C LEU A 146 -8.07 -8.44 -2.73
N ILE A 147 -8.30 -9.74 -2.82
CA ILE A 147 -9.61 -10.39 -2.89
C ILE A 147 -9.78 -11.25 -1.64
N GLY A 148 -10.92 -11.15 -0.95
CA GLY A 148 -11.22 -11.95 0.24
C GLY A 148 -10.63 -11.40 1.55
N ALA A 149 -9.88 -10.30 1.53
CA ALA A 149 -9.30 -9.73 2.73
C ALA A 149 -10.35 -9.11 3.66
N PHE A 150 -11.42 -8.54 3.11
CA PHE A 150 -12.54 -7.99 3.88
C PHE A 150 -13.20 -9.04 4.77
N GLU A 151 -13.36 -10.25 4.29
CA GLU A 151 -13.99 -11.37 5.00
C GLU A 151 -13.13 -11.90 6.14
N ILE A 152 -11.82 -11.58 6.17
CA ILE A 152 -10.90 -12.00 7.24
C ILE A 152 -11.05 -11.08 8.45
N LEU A 153 -10.80 -9.77 8.29
CA LEU A 153 -10.80 -8.82 9.43
C LEU A 153 -11.22 -7.42 8.99
N PRO A 154 -12.53 -7.19 8.74
CA PRO A 154 -13.05 -5.88 8.35
C PRO A 154 -12.90 -4.84 9.46
N LYS A 155 -13.04 -3.57 9.09
CA LYS A 155 -13.04 -2.45 10.05
C LYS A 155 -14.09 -2.66 11.15
N GLY A 156 -13.69 -2.46 12.42
CA GLY A 156 -14.56 -2.65 13.59
C GLY A 156 -14.62 -4.08 14.12
N LYS A 157 -13.88 -5.03 13.52
CA LYS A 157 -13.70 -6.38 14.08
C LYS A 157 -12.26 -6.53 14.58
N TYR A 158 -12.06 -7.39 15.59
CA TYR A 158 -10.77 -7.58 16.26
C TYR A 158 -10.25 -9.03 16.15
N ILE A 159 -11.12 -9.97 15.82
CA ILE A 159 -10.76 -11.39 15.69
C ILE A 159 -10.79 -11.76 14.21
N PRO A 160 -9.66 -12.20 13.63
CA PRO A 160 -9.61 -12.61 12.23
C PRO A 160 -10.37 -13.93 12.03
N LYS A 161 -11.20 -13.97 10.99
CA LYS A 161 -11.91 -15.19 10.59
C LYS A 161 -10.98 -16.13 9.81
N MET A 162 -11.29 -17.42 9.83
CA MET A 162 -10.62 -18.48 9.07
C MET A 162 -11.00 -18.43 7.57
N ARG A 163 -10.73 -17.32 6.93
CA ARG A 163 -10.93 -17.07 5.49
C ARG A 163 -9.58 -16.80 4.85
N LYS A 164 -9.48 -16.92 3.54
CA LYS A 164 -8.22 -16.71 2.82
C LYS A 164 -8.38 -15.63 1.76
N ALA A 165 -7.33 -14.81 1.62
CA ALA A 165 -7.25 -13.79 0.60
C ALA A 165 -6.33 -14.20 -0.55
N THR A 166 -6.63 -13.73 -1.75
CA THR A 166 -5.75 -13.78 -2.91
C THR A 166 -5.16 -12.40 -3.16
N MET A 167 -3.85 -12.32 -3.37
CA MET A 167 -3.15 -11.11 -3.77
C MET A 167 -2.77 -11.21 -5.25
N ASN A 168 -3.24 -10.26 -6.06
CA ASN A 168 -2.87 -10.13 -7.47
C ASN A 168 -2.02 -8.89 -7.66
N ILE A 169 -0.81 -9.04 -8.20
CA ILE A 169 0.17 -7.98 -8.42
C ILE A 169 0.22 -7.67 -9.90
N GLY A 170 -0.10 -6.42 -10.26
CA GLY A 170 -0.05 -5.94 -11.63
C GLY A 170 1.36 -5.55 -12.07
N LYS A 171 1.52 -5.27 -13.37
CA LYS A 171 2.76 -4.73 -13.92
C LYS A 171 3.00 -3.32 -13.38
N PRO A 172 4.27 -2.90 -13.17
CA PRO A 172 4.60 -1.53 -12.77
C PRO A 172 4.04 -0.51 -13.76
N MET A 173 3.38 0.51 -13.24
CA MET A 173 2.80 1.60 -14.02
C MET A 173 3.71 2.82 -13.97
N ALA A 174 4.37 3.15 -15.07
CA ALA A 174 5.15 4.38 -15.21
C ALA A 174 4.30 5.50 -15.82
N PHE A 175 4.60 6.73 -15.43
CA PHE A 175 3.85 7.93 -15.85
C PHE A 175 4.76 8.95 -16.57
N GLY A 176 5.75 8.47 -17.31
CA GLY A 176 6.79 9.27 -17.98
C GLY A 176 6.26 10.44 -18.81
N LYS A 177 5.09 10.28 -19.46
CA LYS A 177 4.45 11.37 -20.23
C LYS A 177 4.12 12.63 -19.42
N TYR A 178 4.10 12.53 -18.08
CA TYR A 178 3.83 13.65 -17.18
C TYR A 178 5.07 14.20 -16.47
N TYR A 179 6.20 13.48 -16.53
CA TYR A 179 7.42 13.89 -15.82
C TYR A 179 7.95 15.22 -16.38
N GLY A 180 8.38 16.11 -15.48
CA GLY A 180 8.85 17.44 -15.85
C GLY A 180 7.76 18.48 -16.17
N LYS A 181 6.49 18.09 -16.24
CA LYS A 181 5.37 19.01 -16.45
C LYS A 181 4.89 19.59 -15.12
N LYS A 182 4.34 20.84 -15.17
CA LYS A 182 3.68 21.44 -14.01
C LYS A 182 2.48 20.58 -13.58
N ILE A 183 2.57 20.00 -12.39
CA ILE A 183 1.53 19.12 -11.84
C ILE A 183 0.27 19.95 -11.56
N ASN A 184 -0.88 19.50 -12.07
CA ASN A 184 -2.18 20.13 -11.87
C ASN A 184 -3.24 19.12 -11.41
N LYS A 185 -4.39 19.63 -10.95
CA LYS A 185 -5.49 18.81 -10.40
C LYS A 185 -6.01 17.76 -11.38
N ARG A 186 -6.12 18.12 -12.68
CA ARG A 186 -6.59 17.20 -13.75
C ARG A 186 -5.64 16.04 -13.93
N MET A 187 -4.34 16.30 -14.01
CA MET A 187 -3.29 15.29 -14.15
C MET A 187 -3.27 14.34 -12.94
N LEU A 188 -3.33 14.88 -11.73
CA LEU A 188 -3.38 14.09 -10.50
C LEU A 188 -4.60 13.14 -10.49
N ARG A 189 -5.77 13.65 -10.90
CA ARG A 189 -6.98 12.84 -10.96
C ARG A 189 -6.89 11.76 -12.03
N GLU A 190 -6.37 12.08 -13.21
CA GLU A 190 -6.17 11.12 -14.31
C GLU A 190 -5.25 9.96 -13.87
N VAL A 191 -4.08 10.29 -13.30
CA VAL A 191 -3.12 9.29 -12.81
C VAL A 191 -3.74 8.43 -11.70
N THR A 192 -4.40 9.06 -10.71
CA THR A 192 -5.08 8.33 -9.64
C THR A 192 -6.13 7.37 -10.19
N THR A 193 -6.97 7.85 -11.13
CA THR A 193 -8.03 7.02 -11.73
C THR A 193 -7.45 5.84 -12.50
N ARG A 194 -6.34 6.01 -13.23
CA ARG A 194 -5.65 4.90 -13.92
C ARG A 194 -5.14 3.85 -12.93
N ILE A 195 -4.50 4.28 -11.83
CA ILE A 195 -4.04 3.38 -10.78
C ILE A 195 -5.22 2.62 -10.15
N MET A 196 -6.28 3.33 -9.79
CA MET A 196 -7.46 2.73 -9.17
C MET A 196 -8.22 1.77 -10.08
N LYS A 197 -8.29 2.05 -11.38
CA LYS A 197 -8.86 1.12 -12.38
C LYS A 197 -8.06 -0.18 -12.46
N GLU A 198 -6.74 -0.10 -12.39
CA GLU A 198 -5.90 -1.30 -12.40
C GLU A 198 -6.04 -2.09 -11.09
N ILE A 199 -6.08 -1.42 -9.93
CA ILE A 199 -6.41 -2.07 -8.64
C ILE A 199 -7.78 -2.74 -8.71
N ALA A 200 -8.78 -2.10 -9.30
CA ALA A 200 -10.13 -2.66 -9.49
C ALA A 200 -10.11 -3.94 -10.33
N ARG A 201 -9.40 -3.92 -11.46
CA ARG A 201 -9.20 -5.10 -12.32
C ARG A 201 -8.57 -6.26 -11.54
N LEU A 202 -7.50 -5.98 -10.79
CA LEU A 202 -6.76 -6.96 -10.00
C LEU A 202 -7.56 -7.50 -8.81
N SER A 203 -8.41 -6.68 -8.20
CA SER A 203 -9.30 -7.08 -7.10
C SER A 203 -10.66 -7.62 -7.57
N LYS A 204 -10.87 -7.72 -8.90
CA LYS A 204 -12.13 -8.15 -9.54
C LYS A 204 -13.34 -7.30 -9.10
N GLN A 205 -13.13 -6.00 -8.94
CA GLN A 205 -14.17 -5.04 -8.57
C GLN A 205 -14.39 -4.00 -9.66
N LYS A 206 -15.54 -3.31 -9.62
CA LYS A 206 -15.81 -2.15 -10.49
C LYS A 206 -15.29 -0.86 -9.85
N TYR A 207 -14.78 0.06 -10.67
CA TYR A 207 -14.39 1.40 -10.24
C TYR A 207 -15.11 2.45 -11.08
N ASN A 208 -16.17 3.01 -10.52
CA ASN A 208 -17.09 3.93 -11.22
C ASN A 208 -16.86 5.40 -10.83
N PHE A 209 -15.76 5.72 -10.16
CA PHE A 209 -15.41 7.08 -9.76
C PHE A 209 -14.58 7.80 -10.85
N LYS A 210 -14.93 9.07 -11.10
CA LYS A 210 -14.18 9.99 -11.96
C LYS A 210 -13.21 10.84 -11.15
#